data_8a95ee59f057cbc6b9a7e642e257183e
#
_entry.id   8a95ee59f057cbc6b9a7e642e257183e
#
_cell.length_a   1.000
_cell.length_b   1.000
_cell.length_c   1.000
_cell.angle_alpha   90.00
_cell.angle_beta   90.00
_cell.angle_gamma   90.00
#
_symmetry.space_group_name_H-M   'P 1'
#
loop_
_entity.id
_entity.type
_entity.pdbx_description
1 polymer ?
#
loop_
_entity_poly.entity_id
_entity_poly.type
_entity_poly.pdbx_seq_one_letter_code
_entity_poly.pdbx_strand_id
1 'polypeptide(L)'
;MTDRLFEGRVVYYSGSIRGVPEPDPEFAWKLVQYMINGGADVLSEHVAARNKEEMTQVRARRMGARAALVDNHPEPWYAVRQQDIEWVDQATHVVALVNGPSHGVGMEIERALLKPERGLNKTPILALVRTDLMDKLTWMIRGIKADEFYLRQYTDLDSACQEVSRFLVGLGSTPS
;
A
#
# COMPACT_ATOMS: atom_id res chain seq x y z
N MET A 1 7.72 16.06 -20.90
CA MET A 1 7.15 14.68 -20.94
C MET A 1 7.51 14.05 -19.62
N THR A 2 6.55 13.84 -18.76
CA THR A 2 6.79 13.13 -17.49
C THR A 2 7.00 11.67 -17.85
N ASP A 3 8.22 11.16 -17.66
CA ASP A 3 8.51 9.74 -17.87
C ASP A 3 7.56 8.91 -17.02
N ARG A 4 6.69 8.13 -17.65
CA ARG A 4 5.77 7.21 -16.98
C ARG A 4 6.53 5.97 -16.54
N LEU A 5 7.43 6.13 -15.57
CA LEU A 5 8.34 5.09 -15.08
C LEU A 5 7.63 3.85 -14.53
N PHE A 6 6.36 4.02 -14.08
CA PHE A 6 5.56 2.95 -13.42
C PHE A 6 4.38 2.50 -14.29
N GLU A 7 4.38 2.79 -15.57
CA GLU A 7 3.30 2.38 -16.48
C GLU A 7 3.13 0.85 -16.46
N GLY A 8 1.87 0.41 -16.40
CA GLY A 8 1.53 -1.02 -16.31
C GLY A 8 1.67 -1.64 -14.91
N ARG A 9 2.10 -0.86 -13.90
CA ARG A 9 2.10 -1.33 -12.51
C ARG A 9 0.73 -1.10 -11.89
N VAL A 10 0.12 -2.16 -11.39
CA VAL A 10 -1.11 -2.10 -10.57
C VAL A 10 -0.69 -2.26 -9.12
N VAL A 11 -0.79 -1.18 -8.35
CA VAL A 11 -0.27 -1.10 -6.99
C VAL A 11 -1.42 -1.14 -5.98
N TYR A 12 -1.32 -2.03 -5.00
CA TYR A 12 -2.11 -1.93 -3.78
C TYR A 12 -1.29 -1.15 -2.74
N TYR A 13 -1.77 0.03 -2.36
CA TYR A 13 -1.19 0.81 -1.28
C TYR A 13 -1.84 0.39 0.05
N SER A 14 -1.04 -0.07 0.99
CA SER A 14 -1.46 -0.51 2.32
C SER A 14 -0.94 0.48 3.37
N GLY A 15 -1.83 1.15 4.07
CA GLY A 15 -1.48 2.11 5.10
C GLY A 15 -2.50 2.13 6.23
N SER A 16 -2.04 2.39 7.46
CA SER A 16 -2.93 2.50 8.60
C SER A 16 -3.57 3.90 8.64
N ILE A 17 -4.90 3.96 8.56
CA ILE A 17 -5.66 5.21 8.72
C ILE A 17 -5.49 5.81 10.14
N ARG A 18 -5.20 4.96 11.13
CA ARG A 18 -5.03 5.33 12.55
C ARG A 18 -3.63 4.99 13.08
N GLY A 19 -2.65 4.93 12.20
CA GLY A 19 -1.27 4.55 12.53
C GLY A 19 -0.49 5.65 13.24
N VAL A 20 0.82 5.45 13.35
CA VAL A 20 1.74 6.46 13.87
C VAL A 20 1.74 7.67 12.93
N PRO A 21 1.48 8.88 13.43
CA PRO A 21 1.50 10.07 12.59
C PRO A 21 2.87 10.29 11.95
N GLU A 22 2.86 10.64 10.68
CA GLU A 22 4.05 11.16 10.01
C GLU A 22 4.29 12.62 10.43
N PRO A 23 5.55 13.10 10.42
CA PRO A 23 5.85 14.51 10.61
C PRO A 23 5.15 15.39 9.59
N ASP A 24 5.04 14.94 8.34
CA ASP A 24 4.21 15.55 7.31
C ASP A 24 2.84 14.84 7.28
N PRO A 25 1.75 15.51 7.65
CA PRO A 25 0.41 14.91 7.65
C PRO A 25 -0.08 14.48 6.26
N GLU A 26 0.50 15.02 5.19
CA GLU A 26 0.19 14.65 3.81
C GLU A 26 1.16 13.60 3.23
N PHE A 27 2.04 13.02 4.03
CA PHE A 27 3.06 12.06 3.57
C PHE A 27 2.46 10.93 2.75
N ALA A 28 1.45 10.23 3.28
CA ALA A 28 0.81 9.12 2.60
C ALA A 28 0.18 9.54 1.28
N TRP A 29 -0.50 10.68 1.26
CA TRP A 29 -1.08 11.25 0.06
C TRP A 29 -0.01 11.58 -0.99
N LYS A 30 1.06 12.27 -0.61
CA LYS A 30 2.17 12.64 -1.50
C LYS A 30 2.86 11.39 -2.08
N LEU A 31 3.06 10.36 -1.27
CA LEU A 31 3.65 9.09 -1.71
C LEU A 31 2.75 8.40 -2.75
N VAL A 32 1.44 8.35 -2.51
CA VAL A 32 0.47 7.80 -3.47
C VAL A 32 0.43 8.64 -4.74
N GLN A 33 0.40 9.98 -4.65
CA GLN A 33 0.45 10.85 -5.83
C GLN A 33 1.75 10.68 -6.63
N TYR A 34 2.87 10.43 -5.97
CA TYR A 34 4.13 10.12 -6.65
C TYR A 34 4.00 8.86 -7.52
N MET A 35 3.38 7.80 -7.00
CA MET A 35 3.15 6.57 -7.78
C MET A 35 2.19 6.80 -8.96
N ILE A 36 1.09 7.52 -8.73
CA ILE A 36 0.10 7.85 -9.77
C ILE A 36 0.73 8.72 -10.86
N ASN A 37 1.47 9.77 -10.49
CA ASN A 37 2.14 10.66 -11.43
C ASN A 37 3.22 9.93 -12.25
N GLY A 38 3.84 8.91 -11.67
CA GLY A 38 4.76 8.01 -12.37
C GLY A 38 4.07 6.99 -13.30
N GLY A 39 2.73 6.97 -13.34
CA GLY A 39 1.95 6.12 -14.25
C GLY A 39 1.43 4.82 -13.65
N ALA A 40 1.60 4.58 -12.35
CA ALA A 40 0.99 3.41 -11.68
C ALA A 40 -0.52 3.58 -11.52
N ASP A 41 -1.25 2.47 -11.62
CA ASP A 41 -2.65 2.38 -11.20
C ASP A 41 -2.71 1.98 -9.71
N VAL A 42 -3.00 2.94 -8.81
CA VAL A 42 -3.07 2.68 -7.36
C VAL A 42 -4.50 2.39 -6.95
N LEU A 43 -4.80 1.13 -6.62
CA LEU A 43 -6.17 0.65 -6.38
C LEU A 43 -6.79 1.23 -5.10
N SER A 44 -6.03 1.31 -4.02
CA SER A 44 -6.47 1.71 -2.67
C SER A 44 -6.09 3.16 -2.32
N GLU A 45 -6.00 4.05 -3.29
CA GLU A 45 -5.58 5.45 -3.10
C GLU A 45 -6.40 6.21 -2.04
N HIS A 46 -7.66 5.81 -1.81
CA HIS A 46 -8.54 6.42 -0.80
C HIS A 46 -8.02 6.29 0.63
N VAL A 47 -7.18 5.29 0.91
CA VAL A 47 -6.54 5.08 2.23
C VAL A 47 -5.59 6.22 2.57
N ALA A 48 -4.99 6.85 1.56
CA ALA A 48 -4.09 7.99 1.69
C ALA A 48 -4.78 9.36 1.57
N ALA A 49 -6.12 9.39 1.49
CA ALA A 49 -6.88 10.64 1.36
C ALA A 49 -6.65 11.57 2.56
N ARG A 50 -6.54 12.87 2.29
CA ARG A 50 -6.23 13.89 3.29
C ARG A 50 -7.40 14.21 4.22
N ASN A 51 -8.62 13.89 3.80
CA ASN A 51 -9.83 14.13 4.56
C ASN A 51 -10.96 13.19 4.11
N LYS A 52 -12.06 13.18 4.88
CA LYS A 52 -13.21 12.31 4.63
C LYS A 52 -13.90 12.57 3.28
N GLU A 53 -13.95 13.82 2.85
CA GLU A 53 -14.60 14.19 1.58
C GLU A 53 -13.80 13.62 0.40
N GLU A 54 -12.48 13.84 0.37
CA GLU A 54 -11.60 13.26 -0.64
C GLU A 54 -11.66 11.73 -0.63
N MET A 55 -11.64 11.10 0.55
CA MET A 55 -11.80 9.65 0.69
C MET A 55 -13.08 9.15 0.03
N THR A 56 -14.20 9.83 0.28
CA THR A 56 -15.50 9.46 -0.30
C THR A 56 -15.49 9.62 -1.82
N GLN A 57 -14.95 10.72 -2.35
CA GLN A 57 -14.84 10.95 -3.78
C GLN A 57 -13.97 9.90 -4.49
N VAL A 58 -12.80 9.60 -3.92
CA VAL A 58 -11.89 8.59 -4.45
C VAL A 58 -12.54 7.20 -4.41
N ARG A 59 -13.19 6.87 -3.30
CA ARG A 59 -13.91 5.62 -3.14
C ARG A 59 -15.04 5.47 -4.19
N ALA A 60 -15.84 6.50 -4.38
CA ALA A 60 -16.89 6.51 -5.39
C ALA A 60 -16.34 6.26 -6.80
N ARG A 61 -15.23 6.89 -7.15
CA ARG A 61 -14.55 6.70 -8.44
C ARG A 61 -14.02 5.28 -8.62
N ARG A 62 -13.40 4.70 -7.58
CA ARG A 62 -12.74 3.39 -7.63
C ARG A 62 -13.70 2.22 -7.48
N MET A 63 -14.68 2.34 -6.59
CA MET A 63 -15.59 1.25 -6.24
C MET A 63 -16.91 1.31 -7.01
N GLY A 64 -17.24 2.43 -7.66
CA GLY A 64 -18.50 2.61 -8.37
C GLY A 64 -19.72 2.36 -7.46
N ALA A 65 -20.65 1.52 -7.90
CA ALA A 65 -21.86 1.20 -7.14
C ALA A 65 -21.57 0.57 -5.76
N ARG A 66 -20.43 -0.09 -5.58
CA ARG A 66 -20.02 -0.71 -4.30
C ARG A 66 -19.70 0.34 -3.22
N ALA A 67 -19.33 1.57 -3.62
CA ALA A 67 -19.12 2.67 -2.68
C ALA A 67 -20.36 2.95 -1.82
N ALA A 68 -21.55 2.88 -2.42
CA ALA A 68 -22.80 3.08 -1.70
C ALA A 68 -23.04 2.04 -0.60
N LEU A 69 -22.55 0.81 -0.78
CA LEU A 69 -22.62 -0.24 0.25
C LEU A 69 -21.71 0.08 1.44
N VAL A 70 -20.58 0.77 1.22
CA VAL A 70 -19.70 1.18 2.31
C VAL A 70 -20.29 2.38 3.07
N ASP A 71 -20.86 3.34 2.35
CA ASP A 71 -21.30 4.61 2.95
C ASP A 71 -22.68 4.50 3.63
N ASN A 72 -23.56 3.59 3.18
CA ASN A 72 -24.95 3.52 3.60
C ASN A 72 -25.37 2.17 4.22
N HIS A 73 -24.52 1.16 4.22
CA HIS A 73 -24.83 -0.15 4.78
C HIS A 73 -24.63 -0.15 6.31
N PRO A 74 -25.50 -0.78 7.10
CA PRO A 74 -25.33 -0.91 8.56
C PRO A 74 -24.07 -1.71 8.95
N GLU A 75 -23.58 -2.56 8.05
CA GLU A 75 -22.39 -3.39 8.22
C GLU A 75 -21.39 -3.19 7.07
N PRO A 76 -20.81 -1.98 6.92
CA PRO A 76 -19.95 -1.64 5.78
C PRO A 76 -18.65 -2.45 5.72
N TRP A 77 -18.22 -3.02 6.86
CA TRP A 77 -16.97 -3.78 6.96
C TRP A 77 -16.91 -5.00 6.04
N TYR A 78 -18.04 -5.64 5.71
CA TYR A 78 -18.05 -6.74 4.74
C TYR A 78 -17.68 -6.26 3.34
N ALA A 79 -18.26 -5.16 2.88
CA ALA A 79 -17.97 -4.59 1.57
C ALA A 79 -16.52 -4.07 1.49
N VAL A 80 -16.04 -3.41 2.54
CA VAL A 80 -14.65 -2.94 2.63
C VAL A 80 -13.69 -4.12 2.56
N ARG A 81 -13.86 -5.12 3.42
CA ARG A 81 -12.98 -6.29 3.46
C ARG A 81 -12.97 -7.04 2.12
N GLN A 82 -14.12 -7.22 1.50
CA GLN A 82 -14.21 -7.89 0.20
C GLN A 82 -13.46 -7.12 -0.88
N GLN A 83 -13.61 -5.80 -0.90
CA GLN A 83 -12.93 -4.93 -1.86
C GLN A 83 -11.41 -4.96 -1.67
N ASP A 84 -10.92 -4.88 -0.44
CA ASP A 84 -9.48 -4.91 -0.15
C ASP A 84 -8.85 -6.24 -0.58
N ILE A 85 -9.53 -7.37 -0.31
CA ILE A 85 -9.09 -8.70 -0.77
C ILE A 85 -9.00 -8.74 -2.30
N GLU A 86 -10.03 -8.27 -3.00
CA GLU A 86 -10.06 -8.27 -4.46
C GLU A 86 -8.93 -7.39 -5.03
N TRP A 87 -8.67 -6.24 -4.44
CA TRP A 87 -7.60 -5.35 -4.87
C TRP A 87 -6.20 -5.92 -4.60
N VAL A 88 -5.99 -6.54 -3.43
CA VAL A 88 -4.72 -7.25 -3.16
C VAL A 88 -4.50 -8.36 -4.18
N ASP A 89 -5.55 -9.11 -4.52
CA ASP A 89 -5.47 -10.20 -5.51
C ASP A 89 -5.17 -9.69 -6.93
N GLN A 90 -5.72 -8.54 -7.31
CA GLN A 90 -5.49 -7.89 -8.62
C GLN A 90 -4.12 -7.23 -8.72
N ALA A 91 -3.56 -6.77 -7.61
CA ALA A 91 -2.32 -6.00 -7.61
C ALA A 91 -1.14 -6.79 -8.16
N THR A 92 -0.31 -6.13 -8.95
CA THR A 92 0.99 -6.63 -9.40
C THR A 92 2.11 -6.31 -8.39
N HIS A 93 1.90 -5.31 -7.54
CA HIS A 93 2.82 -4.86 -6.50
C HIS A 93 2.04 -4.41 -5.26
N VAL A 94 2.63 -4.59 -4.08
CA VAL A 94 2.12 -4.01 -2.84
C VAL A 94 3.14 -3.02 -2.29
N VAL A 95 2.69 -1.84 -1.90
CA VAL A 95 3.49 -0.85 -1.15
C VAL A 95 2.81 -0.61 0.19
N ALA A 96 3.45 -0.98 1.28
CA ALA A 96 2.89 -0.93 2.62
C ALA A 96 3.68 0.02 3.53
N LEU A 97 2.99 0.90 4.28
CA LEU A 97 3.59 1.64 5.40
C LEU A 97 3.38 0.86 6.70
N VAL A 98 4.49 0.44 7.32
CA VAL A 98 4.48 -0.41 8.52
C VAL A 98 4.99 0.31 9.77
N ASN A 99 4.78 1.61 9.88
CA ASN A 99 5.27 2.47 10.97
C ASN A 99 4.64 2.20 12.33
N GLY A 100 3.54 1.49 12.37
CA GLY A 100 2.85 1.17 13.62
C GLY A 100 1.94 -0.04 13.48
N PRO A 101 1.43 -0.55 14.60
CA PRO A 101 0.56 -1.71 14.59
C PRO A 101 -0.72 -1.42 13.81
N SER A 102 -1.02 -2.27 12.83
CA SER A 102 -2.25 -2.26 12.06
C SER A 102 -2.65 -3.68 11.69
N HIS A 103 -3.80 -4.12 12.17
CA HIS A 103 -4.32 -5.44 11.81
C HIS A 103 -4.59 -5.54 10.30
N GLY A 104 -5.16 -4.48 9.69
CA GLY A 104 -5.44 -4.44 8.26
C GLY A 104 -4.18 -4.62 7.41
N VAL A 105 -3.16 -3.80 7.66
CA VAL A 105 -1.88 -3.86 6.92
C VAL A 105 -1.24 -5.25 7.05
N GLY A 106 -1.24 -5.85 8.25
CA GLY A 106 -0.70 -7.20 8.45
C GLY A 106 -1.46 -8.26 7.65
N MET A 107 -2.81 -8.19 7.64
CA MET A 107 -3.65 -9.11 6.88
C MET A 107 -3.48 -8.96 5.37
N GLU A 108 -3.29 -7.74 4.88
CA GLU A 108 -3.08 -7.42 3.47
C GLU A 108 -1.71 -7.93 2.98
N ILE A 109 -0.65 -7.73 3.78
CA ILE A 109 0.68 -8.29 3.50
C ILE A 109 0.61 -9.81 3.45
N GLU A 110 0.02 -10.46 4.45
CA GLU A 110 -0.12 -11.91 4.50
C GLU A 110 -0.94 -12.43 3.31
N ARG A 111 -2.04 -11.73 2.96
CA ARG A 111 -2.81 -12.08 1.77
C ARG A 111 -1.97 -12.07 0.51
N ALA A 112 -1.13 -11.05 0.33
CA ALA A 112 -0.26 -10.93 -0.84
C ALA A 112 0.81 -12.03 -0.89
N LEU A 113 1.40 -12.39 0.25
CA LEU A 113 2.37 -13.49 0.37
C LEU A 113 1.75 -14.85 0.00
N LEU A 114 0.50 -15.10 0.41
CA LEU A 114 -0.22 -16.35 0.17
C LEU A 114 -0.91 -16.45 -1.20
N LYS A 115 -0.76 -15.46 -2.08
CA LYS A 115 -1.34 -15.51 -3.44
C LYS A 115 -0.93 -16.76 -4.23
N PRO A 116 0.35 -17.18 -4.26
CA PRO A 116 0.75 -18.38 -4.98
C PRO A 116 0.05 -19.66 -4.50
N GLU A 117 -0.17 -19.82 -3.21
CA GLU A 117 -0.89 -20.97 -2.63
C GLU A 117 -2.36 -21.03 -3.09
N ARG A 118 -2.90 -19.94 -3.58
CA ARG A 118 -4.25 -19.78 -4.08
C ARG A 118 -4.34 -19.80 -5.61
N GLY A 119 -3.23 -20.11 -6.27
CA GLY A 119 -3.14 -20.16 -7.75
C GLY A 119 -3.08 -18.77 -8.41
N LEU A 120 -2.77 -17.71 -7.63
CA LEU A 120 -2.57 -16.37 -8.14
C LEU A 120 -1.07 -16.07 -8.34
N ASN A 121 -0.77 -15.05 -9.15
CA ASN A 121 0.60 -14.65 -9.40
C ASN A 121 1.29 -14.16 -8.13
N LYS A 122 2.56 -14.53 -7.99
CA LYS A 122 3.47 -13.99 -6.97
C LYS A 122 3.51 -12.46 -7.07
N THR A 123 3.41 -11.78 -5.95
CA THR A 123 3.30 -10.32 -5.90
C THR A 123 4.40 -9.77 -5.01
N PRO A 124 5.36 -9.01 -5.54
CA PRO A 124 6.37 -8.35 -4.74
C PRO A 124 5.75 -7.30 -3.81
N ILE A 125 6.32 -7.20 -2.60
CA ILE A 125 5.84 -6.37 -1.51
C ILE A 125 6.98 -5.48 -1.02
N LEU A 126 6.81 -4.17 -1.09
CA LEU A 126 7.67 -3.19 -0.43
C LEU A 126 7.03 -2.77 0.88
N ALA A 127 7.65 -3.11 2.00
CA ALA A 127 7.28 -2.62 3.33
C ALA A 127 8.21 -1.48 3.72
N LEU A 128 7.65 -0.28 3.86
CA LEU A 128 8.37 0.94 4.25
C LEU A 128 8.19 1.21 5.73
N VAL A 129 9.30 1.35 6.44
CA VAL A 129 9.32 1.74 7.85
C VAL A 129 10.20 2.97 8.04
N ARG A 130 9.71 3.95 8.81
CA ARG A 130 10.53 5.10 9.17
C ARG A 130 11.69 4.66 10.08
N THR A 131 12.89 5.16 9.83
CA THR A 131 14.13 4.70 10.46
C THR A 131 14.06 4.73 11.99
N ASP A 132 13.46 5.77 12.58
CA ASP A 132 13.29 5.92 14.03
C ASP A 132 12.27 4.93 14.65
N LEU A 133 11.50 4.22 13.82
CA LEU A 133 10.50 3.24 14.23
C LEU A 133 10.92 1.79 13.98
N MET A 134 12.07 1.57 13.33
CA MET A 134 12.53 0.23 12.97
C MET A 134 12.61 -0.70 14.19
N ASP A 135 13.09 -0.22 15.32
CA ASP A 135 13.20 -1.03 16.54
C ASP A 135 11.85 -1.35 17.19
N LYS A 136 10.82 -0.58 16.86
CA LYS A 136 9.44 -0.78 17.34
C LYS A 136 8.60 -1.65 16.40
N LEU A 137 9.13 -1.97 15.22
CA LEU A 137 8.42 -2.79 14.25
C LEU A 137 8.20 -4.20 14.81
N THR A 138 6.97 -4.70 14.65
CA THR A 138 6.60 -6.05 15.11
C THR A 138 7.49 -7.13 14.52
N TRP A 139 7.83 -8.12 15.34
CA TRP A 139 8.64 -9.28 14.91
C TRP A 139 7.94 -10.10 13.82
N MET A 140 6.61 -10.05 13.74
CA MET A 140 5.87 -10.71 12.66
C MET A 140 6.24 -10.15 11.28
N ILE A 141 6.38 -8.83 11.15
CA ILE A 141 6.83 -8.20 9.89
C ILE A 141 8.34 -8.36 9.69
N ARG A 142 9.15 -8.15 10.73
CA ARG A 142 10.62 -8.30 10.64
C ARG A 142 11.07 -9.73 10.32
N GLY A 143 10.26 -10.71 10.69
CA GLY A 143 10.55 -12.13 10.51
C GLY A 143 10.13 -12.72 9.17
N ILE A 144 9.50 -11.94 8.27
CA ILE A 144 9.11 -12.42 6.94
C ILE A 144 10.37 -12.71 6.12
N LYS A 145 10.50 -13.97 5.68
CA LYS A 145 11.62 -14.48 4.85
C LYS A 145 11.11 -14.97 3.51
N ALA A 146 10.46 -14.10 2.76
CA ALA A 146 9.99 -14.39 1.42
C ALA A 146 10.81 -13.58 0.41
N ASP A 147 11.19 -14.18 -0.72
CA ASP A 147 12.02 -13.53 -1.75
C ASP A 147 11.33 -12.29 -2.36
N GLU A 148 10.01 -12.25 -2.31
CA GLU A 148 9.19 -11.13 -2.79
C GLU A 148 8.93 -10.03 -1.76
N PHE A 149 9.43 -10.17 -0.52
CA PHE A 149 9.21 -9.22 0.56
C PHE A 149 10.45 -8.37 0.79
N TYR A 150 10.31 -7.05 0.62
CA TYR A 150 11.38 -6.07 0.76
C TYR A 150 11.06 -5.10 1.90
N LEU A 151 11.71 -5.27 3.06
CA LEU A 151 11.64 -4.30 4.15
C LEU A 151 12.69 -3.22 3.92
N ARG A 152 12.27 -1.95 3.82
CA ARG A 152 13.15 -0.80 3.57
C ARG A 152 12.86 0.33 4.55
N GLN A 153 13.91 1.02 4.94
CA GLN A 153 13.81 2.17 5.82
C GLN A 153 13.79 3.47 5.00
N TYR A 154 13.11 4.48 5.54
CA TYR A 154 13.11 5.83 5.00
C TYR A 154 13.23 6.85 6.13
N THR A 155 13.72 8.06 5.83
CA THR A 155 13.85 9.18 6.77
C THR A 155 12.85 10.29 6.49
N ASP A 156 12.47 10.44 5.22
CA ASP A 156 11.62 11.50 4.68
C ASP A 156 10.89 11.03 3.42
N LEU A 157 10.07 11.90 2.85
CA LEU A 157 9.30 11.60 1.65
C LEU A 157 10.19 11.27 0.44
N ASP A 158 11.29 12.01 0.29
CA ASP A 158 12.17 11.83 -0.87
C ASP A 158 12.84 10.46 -0.85
N SER A 159 13.33 10.03 0.30
CA SER A 159 13.91 8.69 0.47
C SER A 159 12.86 7.59 0.30
N ALA A 160 11.63 7.79 0.78
CA ALA A 160 10.53 6.85 0.55
C ALA A 160 10.19 6.74 -0.95
N CYS A 161 10.11 7.87 -1.66
CA CYS A 161 9.90 7.90 -3.11
C CYS A 161 11.02 7.18 -3.88
N GLN A 162 12.28 7.32 -3.43
CA GLN A 162 13.40 6.61 -4.04
C GLN A 162 13.26 5.08 -3.87
N GLU A 163 12.88 4.60 -2.67
CA GLU A 163 12.65 3.17 -2.45
C GLU A 163 11.48 2.64 -3.30
N VAL A 164 10.38 3.39 -3.40
CA VAL A 164 9.25 3.06 -4.29
C VAL A 164 9.70 3.02 -5.74
N SER A 165 10.52 3.97 -6.18
CA SER A 165 11.02 4.02 -7.55
C SER A 165 11.88 2.80 -7.88
N ARG A 166 12.86 2.46 -7.02
CA ARG A 166 13.70 1.27 -7.18
C ARG A 166 12.86 0.00 -7.27
N PHE A 167 11.85 -0.11 -6.41
CA PHE A 167 10.98 -1.26 -6.34
C PHE A 167 10.08 -1.41 -7.57
N LEU A 168 9.40 -0.35 -8.02
CA LEU A 168 8.45 -0.41 -9.13
C LEU A 168 9.14 -0.49 -10.50
N VAL A 169 10.34 0.08 -10.64
CA VAL A 169 11.13 -0.02 -11.89
C VAL A 169 11.85 -1.37 -11.99
N GLY A 170 12.00 -2.08 -10.87
CA GLY A 170 12.69 -3.37 -10.84
C GLY A 170 14.22 -3.24 -10.86
N LEU A 171 14.76 -2.09 -10.53
CA LEU A 171 16.19 -1.87 -10.38
C LEU A 171 16.66 -2.35 -9.01
N GLY A 172 17.15 -3.60 -8.97
CA GLY A 172 18.10 -4.03 -7.96
C GLY A 172 17.53 -4.28 -6.57
N SER A 173 16.80 -5.37 -6.43
CA SER A 173 16.66 -6.05 -5.14
C SER A 173 17.83 -6.99 -4.95
N THR A 174 18.94 -6.50 -4.39
CA THR A 174 19.83 -7.39 -3.65
C THR A 174 19.13 -7.71 -2.34
N PRO A 175 18.82 -9.00 -2.06
CA PRO A 175 18.40 -9.40 -0.73
C PRO A 175 19.52 -9.04 0.26
N SER A 176 19.16 -8.39 1.34
CA SER A 176 20.06 -8.15 2.49
C SER A 176 20.19 -9.39 3.35
#